data_8fd623d75471bacf1624d7c1df24658e
#
_entry.id   8fd623d75471bacf1624d7c1df24658e
#
_cell.length_a   1.000
_cell.length_b   1.000
_cell.length_c   1.000
_cell.angle_alpha   90.00
_cell.angle_beta   90.00
_cell.angle_gamma   90.00
#
_symmetry.space_group_name_H-M   'P 1'
#
loop_
_entity.id
_entity.type
_entity.pdbx_description
1 polymer ?
#
loop_
_entity_poly.entity_id
_entity_poly.type
_entity_poly.pdbx_seq_one_letter_code
_entity_poly.pdbx_strand_id
1 'polypeptide(L)'
;GFMHGFRASDGKELIAYAPSNLFSSTISAGYHRLADPNFNHNNLYVDGTPTVSDAFFIGTNARSKSWHTVLVGTQGGGGRGLFALDVTNPDSATFREGNAANVVLWEFANDHDAHLGYTYSQPTIALMNNGRWAAITGNGLEDTATDSSGGQAQLFIIYLDGGSDGTWTYGTDYLRISTGSGSPGTRNGLFSPGVVDLDNNGT
;
A
#
# COMPACT_ATOMS: atom_id res chain seq x y z
N GLY A 1 11.38 -9.20 -4.85
CA GLY A 1 10.63 -10.34 -4.48
C GLY A 1 9.40 -10.04 -3.67
N PHE A 2 9.38 -10.58 -2.47
CA PHE A 2 8.28 -10.43 -1.51
C PHE A 2 8.64 -9.39 -0.44
N MET A 3 7.68 -8.98 0.36
CA MET A 3 7.95 -8.31 1.62
C MET A 3 8.27 -9.37 2.66
N HIS A 4 9.43 -9.26 3.30
CA HIS A 4 9.89 -10.22 4.30
C HIS A 4 9.98 -9.58 5.68
N GLY A 5 9.51 -10.29 6.70
CA GLY A 5 9.64 -9.92 8.10
C GLY A 5 10.38 -10.97 8.92
N PHE A 6 11.36 -10.53 9.69
CA PHE A 6 12.23 -11.40 10.46
C PHE A 6 12.15 -11.09 11.96
N ARG A 7 12.23 -12.13 12.79
CA ARG A 7 12.30 -11.97 14.23
C ARG A 7 13.68 -11.41 14.63
N ALA A 8 13.68 -10.31 15.36
CA ALA A 8 14.91 -9.61 15.72
C ALA A 8 15.84 -10.43 16.62
N SER A 9 15.32 -11.37 17.43
CA SER A 9 16.12 -12.12 18.40
C SER A 9 16.98 -13.23 17.77
N ASP A 10 16.56 -13.80 16.64
CA ASP A 10 17.23 -14.97 16.04
C ASP A 10 17.29 -14.93 14.50
N GLY A 11 16.75 -13.88 13.87
CA GLY A 11 16.73 -13.72 12.42
C GLY A 11 15.79 -14.68 11.69
N LYS A 12 14.93 -15.41 12.42
CA LYS A 12 13.98 -16.32 11.77
C LYS A 12 12.93 -15.54 10.99
N GLU A 13 12.72 -15.92 9.74
CA GLU A 13 11.63 -15.39 8.94
C GLU A 13 10.27 -15.76 9.55
N LEU A 14 9.41 -14.75 9.73
CA LEU A 14 8.06 -14.91 10.26
C LEU A 14 7.00 -14.75 9.18
N ILE A 15 7.24 -13.88 8.21
CA ILE A 15 6.31 -13.59 7.12
C ILE A 15 7.09 -13.35 5.82
N ALA A 16 6.56 -13.90 4.72
CA ALA A 16 6.87 -13.51 3.35
C ALA A 16 5.55 -13.18 2.65
N TYR A 17 5.32 -11.90 2.38
CA TYR A 17 4.05 -11.44 1.81
C TYR A 17 4.21 -11.09 0.34
N ALA A 18 3.30 -11.60 -0.48
CA ALA A 18 3.22 -11.39 -1.92
C ALA A 18 1.88 -10.72 -2.27
N PRO A 19 1.87 -9.43 -2.65
CA PRO A 19 0.65 -8.74 -3.08
C PRO A 19 -0.05 -9.43 -4.25
N SER A 20 -1.38 -9.51 -4.18
CA SER A 20 -2.18 -10.28 -5.15
C SER A 20 -2.12 -9.71 -6.56
N ASN A 21 -2.02 -8.40 -6.72
CA ASN A 21 -1.95 -7.74 -8.02
C ASN A 21 -0.65 -8.03 -8.82
N LEU A 22 0.36 -8.65 -8.17
CA LEU A 22 1.57 -9.12 -8.85
C LEU A 22 1.48 -10.56 -9.34
N PHE A 23 0.40 -11.28 -9.03
CA PHE A 23 0.11 -12.57 -9.66
C PHE A 23 -0.40 -12.37 -11.09
N SER A 24 -0.14 -13.35 -11.92
CA SER A 24 -0.58 -13.36 -13.31
C SER A 24 -1.05 -14.76 -13.70
N SER A 25 -2.07 -14.85 -14.53
CA SER A 25 -2.45 -16.10 -15.18
C SER A 25 -1.48 -16.50 -16.31
N THR A 26 -0.62 -15.58 -16.74
CA THR A 26 0.39 -15.81 -17.79
C THR A 26 1.69 -16.28 -17.17
N ILE A 27 2.17 -17.46 -17.58
CA ILE A 27 3.37 -18.10 -17.04
C ILE A 27 4.66 -17.27 -17.23
N SER A 28 4.69 -16.37 -18.20
CA SER A 28 5.82 -15.47 -18.47
C SER A 28 5.67 -14.08 -17.82
N ALA A 29 4.74 -13.90 -16.90
CA ALA A 29 4.47 -12.61 -16.25
C ALA A 29 4.30 -12.75 -14.74
N GLY A 30 4.38 -11.62 -14.02
CA GLY A 30 4.23 -11.57 -12.57
C GLY A 30 5.20 -12.51 -11.84
N TYR A 31 4.77 -13.06 -10.72
CA TYR A 31 5.60 -13.96 -9.90
C TYR A 31 5.99 -15.29 -10.57
N HIS A 32 5.34 -15.70 -11.67
CA HIS A 32 5.79 -16.88 -12.43
C HIS A 32 7.23 -16.73 -12.93
N ARG A 33 7.68 -15.51 -13.19
CA ARG A 33 9.06 -15.22 -13.62
C ARG A 33 10.12 -15.58 -12.58
N LEU A 34 9.76 -15.64 -11.31
CA LEU A 34 10.70 -16.04 -10.24
C LEU A 34 11.15 -17.49 -10.37
N ALA A 35 10.37 -18.34 -11.05
CA ALA A 35 10.70 -19.74 -11.32
C ALA A 35 11.38 -19.95 -12.69
N ASP A 36 11.59 -18.90 -13.46
CA ASP A 36 12.26 -18.99 -14.79
C ASP A 36 13.77 -19.20 -14.57
N PRO A 37 14.39 -20.25 -15.17
CA PRO A 37 15.84 -20.44 -15.11
C PRO A 37 16.66 -19.26 -15.67
N ASN A 38 16.05 -18.46 -16.56
CA ASN A 38 16.65 -17.25 -17.13
C ASN A 38 16.11 -15.97 -16.46
N PHE A 39 15.73 -16.04 -15.18
CA PHE A 39 15.18 -14.92 -14.47
C PHE A 39 16.08 -13.68 -14.56
N ASN A 40 15.50 -12.58 -15.02
CA ASN A 40 16.20 -11.31 -15.08
C ASN A 40 16.10 -10.59 -13.73
N HIS A 41 17.20 -10.46 -13.01
CA HIS A 41 17.29 -9.79 -11.71
C HIS A 41 16.94 -8.29 -11.74
N ASN A 42 16.75 -7.69 -12.92
CA ASN A 42 16.21 -6.33 -13.06
C ASN A 42 14.67 -6.27 -12.93
N ASN A 43 13.98 -7.43 -12.84
CA ASN A 43 12.56 -7.45 -12.56
C ASN A 43 12.32 -7.18 -11.06
N LEU A 44 11.65 -6.08 -10.76
CA LEU A 44 11.25 -5.70 -9.41
C LEU A 44 9.83 -6.21 -9.13
N TYR A 45 9.49 -6.37 -7.85
CA TYR A 45 8.15 -6.76 -7.38
C TYR A 45 7.74 -5.92 -6.17
N VAL A 46 8.10 -6.31 -4.95
CA VAL A 46 7.95 -5.45 -3.77
C VAL A 46 9.30 -4.80 -3.50
N ASP A 47 9.43 -3.53 -3.88
CA ASP A 47 10.68 -2.79 -3.90
C ASP A 47 10.58 -1.47 -3.11
N GLY A 48 9.42 -1.16 -2.56
CA GLY A 48 9.21 0.04 -1.77
C GLY A 48 9.63 -0.12 -0.31
N THR A 49 10.00 0.99 0.32
CA THR A 49 10.30 1.05 1.76
C THR A 49 8.99 1.01 2.55
N PRO A 50 8.76 0.02 3.43
CA PRO A 50 7.57 -0.03 4.25
C PRO A 50 7.60 1.02 5.36
N THR A 51 6.42 1.40 5.84
CA THR A 51 6.23 2.21 7.05
C THR A 51 5.44 1.42 8.06
N VAL A 52 5.85 1.47 9.33
CA VAL A 52 5.14 0.83 10.45
C VAL A 52 4.75 1.90 11.46
N SER A 53 3.51 1.85 11.92
CA SER A 53 2.99 2.77 12.96
C SER A 53 1.85 2.10 13.73
N ASP A 54 1.63 2.57 14.97
CA ASP A 54 0.42 2.20 15.70
C ASP A 54 -0.75 3.08 15.27
N ALA A 55 -1.93 2.47 15.15
CA ALA A 55 -3.17 3.14 14.76
C ALA A 55 -4.38 2.58 15.55
N PHE A 56 -5.34 3.44 15.87
CA PHE A 56 -6.53 3.08 16.65
C PHE A 56 -7.77 3.07 15.75
N PHE A 57 -8.16 1.89 15.30
CA PHE A 57 -9.30 1.72 14.38
C PHE A 57 -10.01 0.37 14.58
N ILE A 58 -11.06 0.11 13.79
CA ILE A 58 -11.73 -1.19 13.77
C ILE A 58 -10.98 -2.08 12.78
N GLY A 59 -10.22 -3.05 13.30
CA GLY A 59 -9.49 -4.03 12.49
C GLY A 59 -10.41 -5.02 11.76
N THR A 60 -9.83 -5.83 10.89
CA THR A 60 -10.57 -6.86 10.15
C THR A 60 -11.30 -7.81 11.11
N ASN A 61 -12.58 -8.08 10.84
CA ASN A 61 -13.45 -8.91 11.66
C ASN A 61 -13.67 -8.42 13.11
N ALA A 62 -13.23 -7.21 13.48
CA ALA A 62 -13.46 -6.61 14.78
C ALA A 62 -14.80 -5.88 14.83
N ARG A 63 -15.34 -5.68 16.08
CA ARG A 63 -16.59 -4.94 16.32
C ARG A 63 -16.38 -3.61 17.02
N SER A 64 -15.16 -3.35 17.49
CA SER A 64 -14.79 -2.13 18.22
C SER A 64 -13.38 -1.72 17.84
N LYS A 65 -13.10 -0.44 18.00
CA LYS A 65 -11.75 0.09 17.81
C LYS A 65 -10.78 -0.49 18.84
N SER A 66 -9.57 -0.79 18.40
CA SER A 66 -8.43 -1.18 19.24
C SER A 66 -7.14 -0.64 18.62
N TRP A 67 -6.08 -0.66 19.39
CA TRP A 67 -4.75 -0.36 18.87
C TRP A 67 -4.24 -1.53 18.04
N HIS A 68 -3.72 -1.21 16.87
CA HIS A 68 -3.07 -2.12 15.94
C HIS A 68 -1.72 -1.55 15.55
N THR A 69 -0.71 -2.39 15.43
CA THR A 69 0.54 -2.06 14.74
C THR A 69 0.35 -2.39 13.27
N VAL A 70 0.36 -1.38 12.42
CA VAL A 70 0.10 -1.50 10.98
C VAL A 70 1.38 -1.31 10.19
N LEU A 71 1.63 -2.21 9.24
CA LEU A 71 2.66 -2.05 8.21
C LEU A 71 1.98 -1.69 6.90
N VAL A 72 2.40 -0.58 6.29
CA VAL A 72 2.03 -0.22 4.91
C VAL A 72 3.26 -0.35 4.02
N GLY A 73 3.16 -1.21 3.01
CA GLY A 73 4.20 -1.45 2.03
C GLY A 73 3.79 -0.99 0.63
N THR A 74 4.78 -0.64 -0.19
CA THR A 74 4.61 -0.23 -1.57
C THR A 74 5.43 -1.12 -2.50
N GLN A 75 5.05 -1.16 -3.78
CA GLN A 75 5.71 -2.01 -4.77
C GLN A 75 6.89 -1.32 -5.45
N GLY A 76 7.06 -0.01 -5.25
CA GLY A 76 8.16 0.73 -5.88
C GLY A 76 8.16 0.59 -7.40
N GLY A 77 9.30 0.23 -7.97
CA GLY A 77 9.44 -0.06 -9.40
C GLY A 77 8.80 -1.39 -9.84
N GLY A 78 8.34 -2.21 -8.89
CA GLY A 78 7.74 -3.52 -9.19
C GLY A 78 6.27 -3.46 -9.56
N GLY A 79 5.56 -2.37 -9.22
CA GLY A 79 4.14 -2.30 -9.52
C GLY A 79 3.46 -0.99 -9.12
N ARG A 80 2.19 -0.92 -9.47
CA ARG A 80 1.31 0.21 -9.17
C ARG A 80 0.33 -0.18 -8.06
N GLY A 81 0.88 -0.49 -6.90
CA GLY A 81 0.09 -0.92 -5.76
C GLY A 81 0.77 -0.74 -4.43
N LEU A 82 -0.03 -0.75 -3.39
CA LEU A 82 0.36 -0.74 -2.00
C LEU A 82 -0.57 -1.64 -1.19
N PHE A 83 -0.12 -2.03 -0.01
CA PHE A 83 -0.84 -2.95 0.85
C PHE A 83 -0.66 -2.57 2.31
N ALA A 84 -1.64 -2.93 3.14
CA ALA A 84 -1.55 -2.78 4.59
C ALA A 84 -1.73 -4.12 5.29
N LEU A 85 -0.88 -4.38 6.29
CA LEU A 85 -0.89 -5.58 7.11
C LEU A 85 -1.04 -5.21 8.58
N ASP A 86 -1.86 -5.97 9.30
CA ASP A 86 -1.87 -5.95 10.76
C ASP A 86 -0.74 -6.83 11.29
N VAL A 87 0.25 -6.21 11.88
CA VAL A 87 1.44 -6.86 12.43
C VAL A 87 1.49 -6.78 13.97
N THR A 88 0.33 -6.54 14.60
CA THR A 88 0.20 -6.42 16.06
C THR A 88 0.75 -7.62 16.82
N ASN A 89 0.54 -8.83 16.29
CA ASN A 89 1.02 -10.08 16.89
C ASN A 89 1.99 -10.78 15.93
N PRO A 90 3.27 -10.41 15.94
CA PRO A 90 4.25 -10.90 14.96
C PRO A 90 4.79 -12.28 15.34
N ASP A 91 3.98 -13.31 15.22
CA ASP A 91 4.36 -14.69 15.46
C ASP A 91 3.98 -15.62 14.30
N SER A 92 4.53 -16.85 14.31
CA SER A 92 4.30 -17.83 13.25
C SER A 92 2.89 -18.44 13.25
N ALA A 93 2.12 -18.27 14.32
CA ALA A 93 0.72 -18.69 14.35
C ALA A 93 -0.19 -17.63 13.69
N THR A 94 0.18 -16.35 13.82
CA THR A 94 -0.49 -15.24 13.17
C THR A 94 -0.15 -15.20 11.67
N PHE A 95 1.15 -15.23 11.34
CA PHE A 95 1.62 -15.14 9.95
C PHE A 95 1.65 -16.51 9.27
N ARG A 96 0.48 -16.97 8.86
CA ARG A 96 0.30 -18.21 8.09
C ARG A 96 -0.82 -18.03 7.08
N GLU A 97 -0.76 -18.75 5.98
CA GLU A 97 -1.73 -18.70 4.87
C GLU A 97 -3.18 -18.80 5.35
N GLY A 98 -3.49 -19.76 6.21
CA GLY A 98 -4.84 -19.96 6.74
C GLY A 98 -5.35 -18.83 7.65
N ASN A 99 -4.53 -17.83 7.95
CA ASN A 99 -4.89 -16.65 8.74
C ASN A 99 -4.73 -15.33 7.96
N ALA A 100 -4.43 -15.40 6.68
CA ALA A 100 -4.15 -14.24 5.84
C ALA A 100 -5.26 -13.18 5.91
N ALA A 101 -6.53 -13.60 5.94
CA ALA A 101 -7.68 -12.71 6.04
C ALA A 101 -7.75 -11.85 7.34
N ASN A 102 -6.99 -12.21 8.38
CA ASN A 102 -6.89 -11.41 9.60
C ASN A 102 -5.61 -10.56 9.64
N VAL A 103 -4.64 -10.85 8.77
CA VAL A 103 -3.36 -10.12 8.67
C VAL A 103 -3.44 -9.05 7.59
N VAL A 104 -4.00 -9.36 6.44
CA VAL A 104 -4.13 -8.40 5.33
C VAL A 104 -5.32 -7.50 5.61
N LEU A 105 -5.03 -6.23 5.89
CA LEU A 105 -6.08 -5.22 6.05
C LEU A 105 -6.68 -4.89 4.68
N TRP A 106 -5.82 -4.61 3.71
CA TRP A 106 -6.21 -4.32 2.34
C TRP A 106 -5.02 -4.34 1.36
N GLU A 107 -5.37 -4.43 0.09
CA GLU A 107 -4.52 -4.10 -1.05
C GLU A 107 -5.21 -3.03 -1.89
N PHE A 108 -4.46 -2.02 -2.34
CA PHE A 108 -4.94 -0.95 -3.20
C PHE A 108 -3.99 -0.81 -4.39
N ALA A 109 -4.53 -0.91 -5.60
CA ALA A 109 -3.71 -0.89 -6.80
C ALA A 109 -4.35 -0.05 -7.92
N ASN A 110 -3.66 0.07 -9.03
CA ASN A 110 -4.05 0.87 -10.19
C ASN A 110 -5.38 0.44 -10.85
N ASP A 111 -5.83 -0.79 -10.63
CA ASP A 111 -7.15 -1.26 -11.05
C ASP A 111 -8.30 -0.67 -10.24
N HIS A 112 -8.02 -0.21 -9.01
CA HIS A 112 -8.99 0.53 -8.19
C HIS A 112 -9.02 2.02 -8.53
N ASP A 113 -7.85 2.62 -8.82
CA ASP A 113 -7.77 4.00 -9.33
C ASP A 113 -6.60 4.14 -10.32
N ALA A 114 -6.94 4.40 -11.58
CA ALA A 114 -5.98 4.50 -12.68
C ALA A 114 -4.95 5.64 -12.54
N HIS A 115 -5.16 6.59 -11.61
CA HIS A 115 -4.20 7.65 -11.32
C HIS A 115 -3.07 7.21 -10.38
N LEU A 116 -3.14 6.01 -9.82
CA LEU A 116 -2.02 5.43 -9.09
C LEU A 116 -0.99 4.91 -10.10
N GLY A 117 0.20 5.47 -10.07
CA GLY A 117 1.36 5.04 -10.84
C GLY A 117 2.25 4.07 -10.07
N TYR A 118 3.48 3.88 -10.51
CA TYR A 118 4.49 3.11 -9.80
C TYR A 118 4.77 3.71 -8.43
N THR A 119 4.58 2.94 -7.37
CA THR A 119 4.48 3.41 -5.98
C THR A 119 5.85 3.54 -5.31
N TYR A 120 6.69 4.43 -5.81
CA TYR A 120 8.01 4.74 -5.23
C TYR A 120 7.93 5.53 -3.92
N SER A 121 6.77 6.10 -3.61
CA SER A 121 6.53 6.89 -2.43
C SER A 121 6.59 6.04 -1.17
N GLN A 122 7.36 6.44 -0.17
CA GLN A 122 7.23 5.88 1.17
C GLN A 122 5.98 6.49 1.82
N PRO A 123 4.98 5.69 2.24
CA PRO A 123 3.76 6.20 2.83
C PRO A 123 4.01 6.73 4.25
N THR A 124 3.16 7.66 4.69
CA THR A 124 3.06 8.09 6.09
C THR A 124 1.73 7.62 6.65
N ILE A 125 1.71 7.05 7.86
CA ILE A 125 0.48 6.67 8.56
C ILE A 125 0.16 7.77 9.57
N ALA A 126 -1.04 8.37 9.49
CA ALA A 126 -1.45 9.46 10.36
C ALA A 126 -2.94 9.39 10.70
N LEU A 127 -3.29 9.97 11.87
CA LEU A 127 -4.67 10.26 12.23
C LEU A 127 -5.11 11.55 11.51
N MET A 128 -6.24 11.48 10.82
CA MET A 128 -6.79 12.61 10.08
C MET A 128 -7.81 13.37 10.92
N ASN A 129 -8.04 14.66 10.62
CA ASN A 129 -9.01 15.52 11.33
C ASN A 129 -10.45 14.96 11.39
N ASN A 130 -10.79 14.02 10.52
CA ASN A 130 -12.09 13.31 10.55
C ASN A 130 -12.11 12.13 11.53
N GLY A 131 -11.05 11.91 12.31
CA GLY A 131 -10.92 10.83 13.30
C GLY A 131 -10.62 9.44 12.68
N ARG A 132 -10.28 9.36 11.39
CA ARG A 132 -9.86 8.13 10.73
C ARG A 132 -8.35 8.10 10.52
N TRP A 133 -7.76 6.93 10.68
CA TRP A 133 -6.36 6.70 10.34
C TRP A 133 -6.21 6.42 8.85
N ALA A 134 -5.16 6.94 8.25
CA ALA A 134 -4.89 6.78 6.83
C ALA A 134 -3.41 6.57 6.52
N ALA A 135 -3.15 5.85 5.43
CA ALA A 135 -1.88 5.86 4.73
C ALA A 135 -1.89 7.00 3.71
N ILE A 136 -0.92 7.90 3.79
CA ILE A 136 -0.79 9.07 2.94
C ILE A 136 0.42 8.88 2.05
N THR A 137 0.23 8.97 0.73
CA THR A 137 1.27 8.67 -0.26
C THR A 137 1.10 9.52 -1.52
N GLY A 138 2.18 9.76 -2.25
CA GLY A 138 2.09 10.29 -3.61
C GLY A 138 1.71 9.21 -4.61
N ASN A 139 1.14 9.60 -5.72
CA ASN A 139 0.73 8.66 -6.79
C ASN A 139 1.89 8.04 -7.57
N GLY A 140 3.13 8.47 -7.33
CA GLY A 140 4.30 7.95 -8.05
C GLY A 140 4.32 8.34 -9.53
N LEU A 141 4.85 7.46 -10.36
CA LEU A 141 5.09 7.73 -11.79
C LEU A 141 4.23 6.86 -12.69
N GLU A 142 3.97 7.36 -13.91
CA GLU A 142 3.37 6.57 -15.00
C GLU A 142 2.00 5.99 -14.64
N ASP A 143 1.09 6.84 -14.15
CA ASP A 143 -0.32 6.46 -14.02
C ASP A 143 -0.90 6.03 -15.38
N THR A 144 -2.03 5.34 -15.36
CA THR A 144 -2.72 4.88 -16.57
C THR A 144 -4.01 5.62 -16.86
N ALA A 145 -4.31 6.68 -16.09
CA ALA A 145 -5.51 7.48 -16.27
C ALA A 145 -5.53 8.18 -17.61
N THR A 146 -6.70 8.19 -18.24
CA THR A 146 -6.93 8.77 -19.56
C THR A 146 -7.84 10.02 -19.53
N ASP A 147 -8.31 10.39 -18.36
CA ASP A 147 -9.09 11.60 -18.16
C ASP A 147 -8.20 12.87 -18.14
N SER A 148 -8.80 14.03 -17.95
CA SER A 148 -8.09 15.32 -17.96
C SER A 148 -7.10 15.49 -16.80
N SER A 149 -7.19 14.67 -15.75
CA SER A 149 -6.27 14.67 -14.60
C SER A 149 -5.22 13.56 -14.66
N GLY A 150 -5.25 12.73 -15.72
CA GLY A 150 -4.20 11.74 -15.99
C GLY A 150 -2.84 12.41 -16.19
N GLY A 151 -1.80 11.79 -15.67
CA GLY A 151 -0.43 12.33 -15.70
C GLY A 151 -0.17 13.49 -14.75
N GLN A 152 -1.11 13.84 -13.86
CA GLN A 152 -0.88 14.84 -12.83
C GLN A 152 -0.25 14.23 -11.58
N ALA A 153 0.59 15.00 -10.89
CA ALA A 153 1.05 14.67 -9.56
C ALA A 153 -0.12 14.74 -8.57
N GLN A 154 -0.38 13.67 -7.83
CA GLN A 154 -1.55 13.53 -6.97
C GLN A 154 -1.20 12.93 -5.62
N LEU A 155 -1.87 13.41 -4.56
CA LEU A 155 -1.79 12.86 -3.23
C LEU A 155 -2.93 11.87 -3.03
N PHE A 156 -2.61 10.68 -2.56
CA PHE A 156 -3.56 9.67 -2.11
C PHE A 156 -3.61 9.63 -0.58
N ILE A 157 -4.80 9.59 -0.03
CA ILE A 157 -5.11 9.38 1.38
C ILE A 157 -6.00 8.15 1.43
N ILE A 158 -5.45 7.01 1.87
CA ILE A 158 -6.11 5.71 1.87
C ILE A 158 -6.40 5.34 3.32
N TYR A 159 -7.67 5.27 3.68
CA TYR A 159 -8.06 4.97 5.06
C TYR A 159 -7.73 3.52 5.43
N LEU A 160 -7.24 3.31 6.68
CA LEU A 160 -6.86 1.97 7.15
C LEU A 160 -8.05 1.02 7.29
N ASP A 161 -9.26 1.57 7.45
CA ASP A 161 -10.53 0.86 7.46
C ASP A 161 -11.27 0.88 6.12
N GLY A 162 -10.60 1.36 5.03
CA GLY A 162 -11.13 1.36 3.67
C GLY A 162 -11.10 -0.02 3.03
N GLY A 163 -11.94 -0.23 2.01
CA GLY A 163 -12.00 -1.48 1.25
C GLY A 163 -12.44 -2.71 2.06
N SER A 164 -12.90 -2.53 3.30
CA SER A 164 -13.27 -3.63 4.21
C SER A 164 -14.48 -4.45 3.75
N ASP A 165 -15.27 -3.91 2.84
CA ASP A 165 -16.40 -4.58 2.19
C ASP A 165 -16.02 -5.27 0.87
N GLY A 166 -14.73 -5.25 0.51
CA GLY A 166 -14.20 -5.81 -0.73
C GLY A 166 -14.30 -4.87 -1.94
N THR A 167 -14.74 -3.62 -1.74
CA THR A 167 -14.82 -2.59 -2.77
C THR A 167 -14.08 -1.32 -2.37
N TRP A 168 -13.61 -0.57 -3.36
CA TRP A 168 -12.92 0.70 -3.13
C TRP A 168 -13.75 1.85 -3.69
N THR A 169 -14.26 2.70 -2.81
CA THR A 169 -15.11 3.84 -3.16
C THR A 169 -14.39 5.15 -2.92
N TYR A 170 -14.13 5.90 -4.01
CA TYR A 170 -13.58 7.25 -3.93
C TYR A 170 -14.48 8.16 -3.08
N GLY A 171 -13.88 8.93 -2.19
CA GLY A 171 -14.59 9.81 -1.25
C GLY A 171 -15.00 9.12 0.06
N THR A 172 -15.01 7.78 0.11
CA THR A 172 -15.37 6.99 1.28
C THR A 172 -14.18 6.21 1.84
N ASP A 173 -13.53 5.40 1.01
CA ASP A 173 -12.43 4.52 1.42
C ASP A 173 -11.07 5.16 1.18
N TYR A 174 -11.01 6.08 0.23
CA TYR A 174 -9.83 6.87 -0.06
C TYR A 174 -10.19 8.23 -0.65
N LEU A 175 -9.24 9.15 -0.57
CA LEU A 175 -9.28 10.46 -1.22
C LEU A 175 -8.10 10.58 -2.16
N ARG A 176 -8.28 11.38 -3.20
CA ARG A 176 -7.24 11.76 -4.15
C ARG A 176 -7.28 13.27 -4.36
N ILE A 177 -6.15 13.92 -4.19
CA ILE A 177 -6.01 15.36 -4.31
C ILE A 177 -5.01 15.64 -5.42
N SER A 178 -5.47 16.24 -6.51
CA SER A 178 -4.58 16.67 -7.59
C SER A 178 -3.86 17.96 -7.23
N THR A 179 -2.58 18.03 -7.55
CA THR A 179 -1.78 19.26 -7.46
C THR A 179 -1.98 20.19 -8.65
N GLY A 180 -2.64 19.71 -9.72
CA GLY A 180 -2.73 20.41 -11.02
C GLY A 180 -1.42 20.40 -11.82
N SER A 181 -0.35 19.80 -11.31
CA SER A 181 0.94 19.72 -11.98
C SER A 181 1.07 18.46 -12.81
N GLY A 182 1.27 18.60 -14.11
CA GLY A 182 1.31 17.52 -15.09
C GLY A 182 0.07 17.47 -15.98
N SER A 183 0.13 16.61 -16.98
CA SER A 183 -0.95 16.36 -17.96
C SER A 183 -0.71 15.03 -18.67
N PRO A 184 -1.68 14.50 -19.43
CA PRO A 184 -1.48 13.26 -20.20
C PRO A 184 -0.29 13.29 -21.16
N GLY A 185 0.05 14.47 -21.70
CA GLY A 185 1.19 14.64 -22.61
C GLY A 185 2.50 14.99 -21.92
N THR A 186 2.46 15.47 -20.68
CA THR A 186 3.64 15.83 -19.88
C THR A 186 3.41 15.30 -18.46
N ARG A 187 3.62 14.01 -18.31
CA ARG A 187 3.32 13.31 -17.06
C ARG A 187 4.22 13.76 -15.92
N ASN A 188 3.64 13.90 -14.76
CA ASN A 188 4.30 14.21 -13.51
C ASN A 188 3.83 13.24 -12.43
N GLY A 189 4.56 13.15 -11.32
CA GLY A 189 4.23 12.27 -10.21
C GLY A 189 4.57 12.91 -8.88
N LEU A 190 3.87 12.49 -7.84
CA LEU A 190 4.15 12.89 -6.46
C LEU A 190 4.84 11.74 -5.75
N PHE A 191 5.90 12.08 -5.00
CA PHE A 191 6.62 11.14 -4.14
C PHE A 191 6.21 11.31 -2.67
N SER A 192 7.06 10.90 -1.73
CA SER A 192 6.77 10.87 -0.31
C SER A 192 6.39 12.25 0.23
N PRO A 193 5.16 12.45 0.69
CA PRO A 193 4.73 13.71 1.28
C PRO A 193 5.25 13.85 2.71
N GLY A 194 5.53 15.08 3.12
CA GLY A 194 5.67 15.41 4.53
C GLY A 194 4.29 15.66 5.14
N VAL A 195 4.03 15.05 6.28
CA VAL A 195 2.79 15.24 7.06
C VAL A 195 3.15 15.91 8.38
N VAL A 196 2.45 16.99 8.71
CA VAL A 196 2.70 17.77 9.94
C VAL A 196 1.36 18.14 10.58
N ASP A 197 1.33 18.05 11.89
CA ASP A 197 0.25 18.59 12.72
C ASP A 197 0.57 20.07 13.03
N LEU A 198 -0.17 20.99 12.41
CA LEU A 198 0.12 22.43 12.49
C LEU A 198 -0.40 23.08 13.77
N ASP A 199 -1.43 22.52 14.39
CA ASP A 199 -2.09 23.08 15.57
C ASP A 199 -1.87 22.24 16.84
N ASN A 200 -1.05 21.20 16.75
CA ASN A 200 -0.71 20.26 17.82
C ASN A 200 -1.94 19.62 18.49
N ASN A 201 -2.98 19.34 17.71
CA ASN A 201 -4.18 18.68 18.20
C ASN A 201 -4.12 17.14 18.10
N GLY A 202 -3.05 16.60 17.52
CA GLY A 202 -2.81 15.16 17.34
C GLY A 202 -3.41 14.57 16.06
N THR A 203 -3.85 15.44 15.12
CA THR A 203 -4.45 15.02 13.84
C THR A 203 -3.83 15.73 12.63
#